data_ceedc251a6e30b6272eb1629e401d1c6
#
_entry.id   ceedc251a6e30b6272eb1629e401d1c6
#
_cell.length_a   1.000
_cell.length_b   1.000
_cell.length_c   1.000
_cell.angle_alpha   90.00
_cell.angle_beta   90.00
_cell.angle_gamma   90.00
#
_symmetry.space_group_name_H-M   'P 1'
#
loop_
_entity.id
_entity.type
_entity.pdbx_description
1 polymer ?
#
loop_
_entity_poly.entity_id
_entity_poly.type
_entity_poly.pdbx_seq_one_letter_code
_entity_poly.pdbx_strand_id
1 'polypeptide(L)'
;MTVVDVHSHVFPRFTRAEGRTLADAGEPWLRVGPGGAGMMMSGDDEYRPVEAGLWDPARRLADMDAGGVGVQAVSSTPLMFGYLAEAGRAADWCDLVNERILDYCAHAPDRLLPLCQVPLQDPDLACAVATRAAAAGHRGVHIGNHVGDRDLDDPGITGFLAHCARIGLPVLAHPWDMLGAERMRGHMLPWLSGMPAETQLSILGLMLSGAFERIPASLRLCFCHGGGSFAFLLGRAENAWHNRDIVRADSPRPPSAYIDRFHVDSAVFDPRALRLLIDVMGTERVMLGTDYPFPLGEKDPGGTIRACPGLDDGERALLLGGNAMAFFAPAPAAAPAPTPALDSETVGTGPVYAEGGAP
;
A
#
# COMPACT_ATOMS: atom_id res chain seq x y z
N MET A 1 -2.39 -25.02 -5.48
CA MET A 1 -2.44 -23.75 -4.75
C MET A 1 -1.79 -22.67 -5.62
N THR A 2 -2.40 -21.49 -5.75
CA THR A 2 -1.87 -20.39 -6.55
C THR A 2 -0.88 -19.58 -5.69
N VAL A 3 0.34 -19.40 -6.18
CA VAL A 3 1.35 -18.53 -5.57
C VAL A 3 1.00 -17.08 -5.94
N VAL A 4 0.90 -16.20 -4.95
CA VAL A 4 0.48 -14.80 -5.12
C VAL A 4 1.54 -13.89 -4.51
N ASP A 5 2.17 -13.07 -5.34
CA ASP A 5 3.15 -12.07 -4.94
C ASP A 5 2.47 -10.70 -4.78
N VAL A 6 2.49 -10.16 -3.56
CA VAL A 6 1.81 -8.88 -3.25
C VAL A 6 2.69 -7.66 -3.49
N HIS A 7 4.00 -7.84 -3.77
CA HIS A 7 4.96 -6.75 -3.83
C HIS A 7 5.79 -6.83 -5.10
N SER A 8 5.35 -6.13 -6.14
CA SER A 8 6.08 -5.98 -7.38
C SER A 8 5.84 -4.62 -8.03
N HIS A 9 6.79 -4.20 -8.84
CA HIS A 9 6.81 -2.87 -9.42
C HIS A 9 6.73 -2.86 -10.93
N VAL A 10 6.12 -1.81 -11.46
CA VAL A 10 6.10 -1.46 -12.88
C VAL A 10 6.55 -0.01 -13.06
N PHE A 11 7.23 0.25 -14.14
CA PHE A 11 7.50 1.59 -14.65
C PHE A 11 6.98 1.65 -16.08
N PRO A 12 5.72 2.04 -16.29
CA PRO A 12 5.15 2.12 -17.63
C PRO A 12 6.00 2.99 -18.55
N ARG A 13 5.92 2.75 -19.85
CA ARG A 13 6.68 3.54 -20.84
C ARG A 13 6.11 4.94 -20.97
N PHE A 14 6.53 5.83 -20.08
CA PHE A 14 6.27 7.26 -20.22
C PHE A 14 7.32 7.89 -21.12
N THR A 15 6.84 8.74 -22.02
CA THR A 15 7.69 9.67 -22.78
C THR A 15 8.17 10.80 -21.87
N ARG A 16 9.24 11.47 -22.25
CA ARG A 16 9.69 12.67 -21.53
C ARG A 16 8.60 13.76 -21.48
N ALA A 17 7.80 13.89 -22.54
CA ALA A 17 6.70 14.87 -22.57
C ALA A 17 5.64 14.58 -21.49
N GLU A 18 5.31 13.31 -21.26
CA GLU A 18 4.41 12.89 -20.17
C GLU A 18 5.06 13.11 -18.80
N GLY A 19 6.35 12.79 -18.64
CA GLY A 19 7.10 12.99 -17.39
C GLY A 19 7.12 14.45 -16.93
N ARG A 20 7.02 15.41 -17.86
CA ARG A 20 6.93 16.85 -17.57
C ARG A 20 5.71 17.26 -16.74
N THR A 21 4.69 16.43 -16.64
CA THR A 21 3.59 16.62 -15.70
C THR A 21 4.13 16.76 -14.26
N LEU A 22 5.24 16.10 -13.95
CA LEU A 22 5.97 16.20 -12.68
C LEU A 22 7.29 16.97 -12.80
N ALA A 23 7.37 18.04 -13.60
CA ALA A 23 8.62 18.78 -13.81
C ALA A 23 9.27 19.28 -12.50
N ASP A 24 8.45 19.64 -11.49
CA ASP A 24 8.92 20.11 -10.19
C ASP A 24 9.23 18.95 -9.21
N ALA A 25 9.01 17.70 -9.61
CA ALA A 25 9.13 16.52 -8.76
C ALA A 25 9.88 15.38 -9.46
N GLY A 26 10.91 15.72 -10.23
CA GLY A 26 11.84 14.76 -10.79
C GLY A 26 11.58 14.33 -12.24
N GLU A 27 10.52 14.79 -12.90
CA GLU A 27 10.25 14.52 -14.34
C GLU A 27 10.57 13.04 -14.71
N PRO A 28 9.89 12.02 -14.12
CA PRO A 28 10.23 10.63 -14.35
C PRO A 28 9.77 10.14 -15.73
N TRP A 29 10.65 9.49 -16.47
CA TRP A 29 10.32 8.86 -17.75
C TRP A 29 11.25 7.67 -18.03
N LEU A 30 10.92 6.84 -19.02
CA LEU A 30 11.69 5.66 -19.37
C LEU A 30 12.32 5.81 -20.76
N ARG A 31 13.65 5.75 -20.81
CA ARG A 31 14.39 5.60 -22.06
C ARG A 31 14.68 4.11 -22.32
N VAL A 32 14.18 3.61 -23.44
CA VAL A 32 14.49 2.24 -23.91
C VAL A 32 15.41 2.33 -25.10
N GLY A 33 16.61 1.81 -24.96
CA GLY A 33 17.65 1.78 -25.98
C GLY A 33 17.54 0.58 -26.92
N PRO A 34 18.45 0.50 -27.93
CA PRO A 34 18.56 -0.64 -28.82
C PRO A 34 18.80 -1.93 -28.00
N GLY A 35 18.11 -3.03 -28.37
CA GLY A 35 18.23 -4.32 -27.64
C GLY A 35 17.41 -4.41 -26.36
N GLY A 36 16.57 -3.40 -26.04
CA GLY A 36 15.67 -3.46 -24.89
C GLY A 36 16.31 -3.10 -23.54
N ALA A 37 17.48 -2.47 -23.54
CA ALA A 37 18.07 -1.93 -22.31
C ALA A 37 17.28 -0.70 -21.87
N GLY A 38 16.79 -0.70 -20.63
CA GLY A 38 16.02 0.40 -20.04
C GLY A 38 16.87 1.29 -19.15
N MET A 39 16.53 2.57 -19.10
CA MET A 39 17.07 3.54 -18.17
C MET A 39 15.93 4.38 -17.61
N MET A 40 15.73 4.34 -16.31
CA MET A 40 14.88 5.31 -15.62
C MET A 40 15.56 6.65 -15.66
N MET A 41 14.83 7.68 -16.07
CA MET A 41 15.32 9.04 -16.20
C MET A 41 14.63 9.95 -15.19
N SER A 42 15.37 10.95 -14.71
CA SER A 42 14.85 12.08 -13.95
C SER A 42 15.24 13.34 -14.72
N GLY A 43 14.30 13.93 -15.47
CA GLY A 43 14.62 14.99 -16.43
C GLY A 43 15.64 14.54 -17.47
N ASP A 44 16.81 15.20 -17.50
CA ASP A 44 17.93 14.83 -18.37
C ASP A 44 18.90 13.82 -17.76
N ASP A 45 18.78 13.55 -16.45
CA ASP A 45 19.70 12.72 -15.71
C ASP A 45 19.34 11.23 -15.78
N GLU A 46 20.34 10.39 -15.95
CA GLU A 46 20.20 8.94 -15.81
C GLU A 46 20.09 8.56 -14.33
N TYR A 47 18.92 8.08 -13.92
CA TYR A 47 18.67 7.71 -12.53
C TYR A 47 19.11 6.27 -12.22
N ARG A 48 18.65 5.30 -13.03
CA ARG A 48 18.95 3.87 -12.79
C ARG A 48 18.79 3.04 -14.07
N PRO A 49 19.74 2.16 -14.43
CA PRO A 49 19.49 1.12 -15.42
C PRO A 49 18.47 0.11 -14.91
N VAL A 50 17.57 -0.32 -15.79
CA VAL A 50 16.45 -1.21 -15.45
C VAL A 50 16.23 -2.26 -16.53
N GLU A 51 15.65 -3.39 -16.12
CA GLU A 51 15.34 -4.51 -16.99
C GLU A 51 13.91 -4.47 -17.52
N ALA A 52 13.67 -5.18 -18.62
CA ALA A 52 12.40 -5.18 -19.33
C ALA A 52 11.19 -5.62 -18.48
N GLY A 53 11.39 -6.41 -17.45
CA GLY A 53 10.32 -6.80 -16.50
C GLY A 53 9.55 -5.61 -15.90
N LEU A 54 10.16 -4.42 -15.86
CA LEU A 54 9.49 -3.21 -15.38
C LEU A 54 8.42 -2.63 -16.33
N TRP A 55 8.57 -2.83 -17.65
CA TRP A 55 7.67 -2.20 -18.63
C TRP A 55 7.11 -3.13 -19.69
N ASP A 56 7.62 -4.36 -19.78
CA ASP A 56 7.19 -5.35 -20.78
C ASP A 56 6.37 -6.45 -20.11
N PRO A 57 5.04 -6.48 -20.33
CA PRO A 57 4.20 -7.50 -19.71
C PRO A 57 4.53 -8.92 -20.20
N ALA A 58 4.99 -9.10 -21.43
CA ALA A 58 5.36 -10.42 -21.93
C ALA A 58 6.60 -10.96 -21.20
N ARG A 59 7.59 -10.10 -20.94
CA ARG A 59 8.77 -10.46 -20.14
C ARG A 59 8.37 -10.80 -18.72
N ARG A 60 7.52 -9.99 -18.06
CA ARG A 60 7.03 -10.26 -16.71
C ARG A 60 6.31 -11.61 -16.61
N LEU A 61 5.40 -11.89 -17.54
CA LEU A 61 4.66 -13.15 -17.54
C LEU A 61 5.60 -14.35 -17.71
N ALA A 62 6.63 -14.25 -18.56
CA ALA A 62 7.63 -15.29 -18.71
C ALA A 62 8.45 -15.49 -17.41
N ASP A 63 8.83 -14.41 -16.71
CA ASP A 63 9.54 -14.48 -15.43
C ASP A 63 8.63 -15.07 -14.32
N MET A 64 7.34 -14.71 -14.29
CA MET A 64 6.35 -15.31 -13.39
C MET A 64 6.21 -16.81 -13.63
N ASP A 65 6.14 -17.25 -14.90
CA ASP A 65 6.06 -18.67 -15.26
C ASP A 65 7.31 -19.42 -14.80
N ALA A 66 8.50 -18.85 -15.04
CA ALA A 66 9.76 -19.43 -14.62
C ALA A 66 9.89 -19.51 -13.08
N GLY A 67 9.36 -18.51 -12.35
CA GLY A 67 9.36 -18.46 -10.89
C GLY A 67 8.19 -19.16 -10.21
N GLY A 68 7.24 -19.72 -10.99
CA GLY A 68 6.05 -20.40 -10.46
C GLY A 68 5.04 -19.46 -9.79
N VAL A 69 5.08 -18.17 -10.14
CA VAL A 69 4.12 -17.16 -9.62
C VAL A 69 2.85 -17.16 -10.46
N GLY A 70 1.74 -17.49 -9.84
CA GLY A 70 0.43 -17.51 -10.51
C GLY A 70 -0.17 -16.12 -10.68
N VAL A 71 -0.13 -15.30 -9.63
CA VAL A 71 -0.71 -13.95 -9.59
C VAL A 71 0.30 -12.98 -8.98
N GLN A 72 0.33 -11.76 -9.50
CA GLN A 72 1.22 -10.72 -9.00
C GLN A 72 0.46 -9.39 -8.87
N ALA A 73 0.53 -8.73 -7.70
CA ALA A 73 0.09 -7.37 -7.53
C ALA A 73 1.10 -6.42 -8.17
N VAL A 74 0.62 -5.53 -9.03
CA VAL A 74 1.45 -4.65 -9.86
C VAL A 74 1.25 -3.21 -9.43
N SER A 75 2.30 -2.60 -8.86
CA SER A 75 2.30 -1.21 -8.41
C SER A 75 3.36 -0.38 -9.16
N SER A 76 3.18 0.94 -9.19
CA SER A 76 4.21 1.85 -9.70
C SER A 76 5.48 1.78 -8.84
N THR A 77 6.64 2.11 -9.42
CA THR A 77 7.84 2.36 -8.60
C THR A 77 7.65 3.60 -7.74
N PRO A 78 8.19 3.65 -6.50
CA PRO A 78 8.01 4.80 -5.60
C PRO A 78 8.47 6.15 -6.17
N LEU A 79 9.44 6.14 -7.09
CA LEU A 79 9.88 7.34 -7.84
C LEU A 79 8.71 8.07 -8.55
N MET A 80 7.62 7.35 -8.82
CA MET A 80 6.47 7.86 -9.56
C MET A 80 5.37 8.45 -8.66
N PHE A 81 5.50 8.44 -7.33
CA PHE A 81 4.44 8.92 -6.43
C PHE A 81 4.11 10.41 -6.61
N GLY A 82 5.11 11.24 -6.97
CA GLY A 82 4.88 12.65 -7.25
C GLY A 82 4.53 13.52 -6.05
N TYR A 83 4.86 13.09 -4.83
CA TYR A 83 4.46 13.77 -3.59
C TYR A 83 5.08 15.16 -3.40
N LEU A 84 6.15 15.48 -4.13
CA LEU A 84 6.79 16.80 -4.11
C LEU A 84 6.15 17.79 -5.10
N ALA A 85 5.27 17.31 -5.99
CA ALA A 85 4.58 18.16 -6.94
C ALA A 85 3.38 18.88 -6.29
N GLU A 86 2.92 19.94 -6.97
CA GLU A 86 1.63 20.57 -6.66
C GLU A 86 0.50 19.51 -6.75
N ALA A 87 -0.43 19.53 -5.81
CA ALA A 87 -1.39 18.44 -5.60
C ALA A 87 -2.30 18.16 -6.82
N GLY A 88 -2.75 19.19 -7.54
CA GLY A 88 -3.58 19.04 -8.75
C GLY A 88 -2.80 18.35 -9.87
N ARG A 89 -1.54 18.76 -10.10
CA ARG A 89 -0.68 18.11 -11.10
C ARG A 89 -0.31 16.68 -10.69
N ALA A 90 -0.11 16.43 -9.40
CA ALA A 90 0.11 15.09 -8.91
C ALA A 90 -1.13 14.20 -9.11
N ALA A 91 -2.35 14.75 -8.98
CA ALA A 91 -3.58 14.02 -9.27
C ALA A 91 -3.69 13.64 -10.76
N ASP A 92 -3.41 14.59 -11.68
CA ASP A 92 -3.38 14.32 -13.13
C ASP A 92 -2.33 13.25 -13.48
N TRP A 93 -1.16 13.33 -12.85
CA TRP A 93 -0.12 12.31 -12.99
C TRP A 93 -0.55 10.94 -12.46
N CYS A 94 -1.20 10.89 -11.29
CA CYS A 94 -1.71 9.64 -10.73
C CYS A 94 -2.76 9.02 -11.65
N ASP A 95 -3.68 9.82 -12.22
CA ASP A 95 -4.68 9.30 -13.15
C ASP A 95 -4.01 8.70 -14.41
N LEU A 96 -2.99 9.36 -14.97
CA LEU A 96 -2.21 8.85 -16.11
C LEU A 96 -1.47 7.55 -15.75
N VAL A 97 -0.78 7.49 -14.61
CA VAL A 97 -0.07 6.28 -14.16
C VAL A 97 -1.04 5.13 -13.94
N ASN A 98 -2.17 5.40 -13.30
CA ASN A 98 -3.19 4.40 -13.01
C ASN A 98 -3.79 3.83 -14.29
N GLU A 99 -4.08 4.66 -15.30
CA GLU A 99 -4.51 4.20 -16.63
C GLU A 99 -3.46 3.27 -17.25
N ARG A 100 -2.18 3.65 -17.24
CA ARG A 100 -1.10 2.82 -17.81
C ARG A 100 -0.91 1.49 -17.06
N ILE A 101 -1.16 1.46 -15.75
CA ILE A 101 -1.11 0.21 -14.97
C ILE A 101 -2.29 -0.71 -15.36
N LEU A 102 -3.48 -0.17 -15.58
CA LEU A 102 -4.62 -0.95 -16.09
C LEU A 102 -4.32 -1.54 -17.48
N ASP A 103 -3.81 -0.72 -18.41
CA ASP A 103 -3.41 -1.16 -19.74
C ASP A 103 -2.36 -2.27 -19.68
N TYR A 104 -1.37 -2.11 -18.78
CA TYR A 104 -0.36 -3.14 -18.55
C TYR A 104 -0.97 -4.44 -18.03
N CYS A 105 -1.84 -4.37 -17.04
CA CYS A 105 -2.46 -5.54 -16.43
C CYS A 105 -3.51 -6.22 -17.35
N ALA A 106 -4.07 -5.50 -18.32
CA ALA A 106 -5.01 -6.03 -19.30
C ALA A 106 -4.40 -7.13 -20.21
N HIS A 107 -3.07 -7.24 -20.27
CA HIS A 107 -2.40 -8.34 -20.99
C HIS A 107 -2.63 -9.71 -20.35
N ALA A 108 -2.90 -9.77 -19.02
CA ALA A 108 -3.23 -11.00 -18.31
C ALA A 108 -4.05 -10.66 -17.04
N PRO A 109 -5.34 -10.28 -17.18
CA PRO A 109 -6.14 -9.73 -16.08
C PRO A 109 -6.39 -10.71 -14.93
N ASP A 110 -6.30 -12.01 -15.19
CA ASP A 110 -6.41 -13.05 -14.15
C ASP A 110 -5.10 -13.28 -13.39
N ARG A 111 -3.99 -12.70 -13.86
CA ARG A 111 -2.64 -12.89 -13.29
C ARG A 111 -2.01 -11.60 -12.77
N LEU A 112 -2.40 -10.45 -13.27
CA LEU A 112 -1.83 -9.15 -12.93
C LEU A 112 -2.90 -8.30 -12.23
N LEU A 113 -2.72 -8.05 -10.92
CA LEU A 113 -3.64 -7.26 -10.11
C LEU A 113 -3.17 -5.79 -10.07
N PRO A 114 -3.88 -4.85 -10.71
CA PRO A 114 -3.45 -3.45 -10.73
C PRO A 114 -3.63 -2.80 -9.37
N LEU A 115 -2.57 -2.16 -8.84
CA LEU A 115 -2.65 -1.25 -7.70
C LEU A 115 -2.53 0.19 -8.21
N CYS A 116 -3.40 1.08 -7.74
CA CYS A 116 -3.30 2.49 -8.09
C CYS A 116 -2.32 3.23 -7.17
N GLN A 117 -1.88 4.41 -7.59
CA GLN A 117 -1.25 5.41 -6.73
C GLN A 117 -2.14 6.64 -6.58
N VAL A 118 -1.89 7.47 -5.58
CA VAL A 118 -2.72 8.64 -5.25
C VAL A 118 -1.84 9.83 -4.85
N PRO A 119 -2.30 11.09 -5.01
CA PRO A 119 -1.58 12.29 -4.56
C PRO A 119 -1.76 12.48 -3.05
N LEU A 120 -1.04 11.69 -2.24
CA LEU A 120 -1.24 11.62 -0.78
C LEU A 120 -0.91 12.95 -0.04
N GLN A 121 -0.20 13.89 -0.70
CA GLN A 121 0.02 15.25 -0.20
C GLN A 121 -1.30 16.05 -0.04
N ASP A 122 -2.36 15.65 -0.74
CA ASP A 122 -3.71 16.18 -0.56
C ASP A 122 -4.67 15.00 -0.32
N PRO A 123 -5.07 14.73 0.94
CA PRO A 123 -5.90 13.59 1.29
C PRO A 123 -7.29 13.59 0.63
N ASP A 124 -7.87 14.74 0.33
CA ASP A 124 -9.18 14.83 -0.33
C ASP A 124 -9.06 14.43 -1.81
N LEU A 125 -8.04 14.92 -2.50
CA LEU A 125 -7.73 14.48 -3.86
C LEU A 125 -7.34 13.00 -3.89
N ALA A 126 -6.57 12.52 -2.90
CA ALA A 126 -6.23 11.11 -2.77
C ALA A 126 -7.47 10.23 -2.65
N CYS A 127 -8.45 10.60 -1.84
CA CYS A 127 -9.74 9.91 -1.73
C CYS A 127 -10.50 9.88 -3.06
N ALA A 128 -10.52 11.01 -3.78
CA ALA A 128 -11.20 11.11 -5.07
C ALA A 128 -10.53 10.22 -6.13
N VAL A 129 -9.18 10.25 -6.23
CA VAL A 129 -8.41 9.40 -7.14
C VAL A 129 -8.60 7.92 -6.80
N ALA A 130 -8.48 7.52 -5.52
CA ALA A 130 -8.68 6.14 -5.09
C ALA A 130 -10.08 5.61 -5.44
N THR A 131 -11.11 6.43 -5.28
CA THR A 131 -12.49 6.07 -5.64
C THR A 131 -12.65 5.83 -7.14
N ARG A 132 -12.10 6.74 -7.98
CA ARG A 132 -12.12 6.56 -9.45
C ARG A 132 -11.33 5.32 -9.87
N ALA A 133 -10.14 5.12 -9.30
CA ALA A 133 -9.29 3.98 -9.60
C ALA A 133 -9.95 2.65 -9.22
N ALA A 134 -10.59 2.56 -8.06
CA ALA A 134 -11.35 1.37 -7.64
C ALA A 134 -12.51 1.09 -8.61
N ALA A 135 -13.26 2.11 -9.04
CA ALA A 135 -14.33 1.99 -10.02
C ALA A 135 -13.81 1.55 -11.41
N ALA A 136 -12.59 1.94 -11.78
CA ALA A 136 -11.94 1.54 -13.02
C ALA A 136 -11.36 0.11 -12.99
N GLY A 137 -11.29 -0.54 -11.81
CA GLY A 137 -10.86 -1.93 -11.68
C GLY A 137 -9.56 -2.17 -10.92
N HIS A 138 -8.97 -1.13 -10.31
CA HIS A 138 -7.82 -1.34 -9.41
C HIS A 138 -8.24 -2.14 -8.18
N ARG A 139 -7.34 -3.01 -7.72
CA ARG A 139 -7.60 -3.98 -6.65
C ARG A 139 -6.98 -3.58 -5.31
N GLY A 140 -6.26 -2.48 -5.28
CA GLY A 140 -5.63 -1.90 -4.10
C GLY A 140 -4.98 -0.58 -4.43
N VAL A 141 -4.43 0.10 -3.43
CA VAL A 141 -3.67 1.34 -3.56
C VAL A 141 -2.27 1.17 -2.99
N HIS A 142 -1.29 1.70 -3.68
CA HIS A 142 0.12 1.75 -3.28
C HIS A 142 0.48 3.16 -2.85
N ILE A 143 0.98 3.32 -1.62
CA ILE A 143 1.32 4.62 -1.04
C ILE A 143 2.71 4.61 -0.44
N GLY A 144 3.29 5.80 -0.28
CA GLY A 144 4.50 6.01 0.52
C GLY A 144 4.24 5.96 2.03
N ASN A 145 5.31 5.86 2.80
CA ASN A 145 5.26 5.81 4.26
C ASN A 145 5.01 7.19 4.90
N HIS A 146 5.27 8.27 4.16
CA HIS A 146 5.09 9.65 4.59
C HIS A 146 4.98 10.59 3.39
N VAL A 147 4.63 11.82 3.61
CA VAL A 147 4.62 12.91 2.62
C VAL A 147 5.25 14.16 3.24
N GLY A 148 6.47 14.50 2.82
CA GLY A 148 7.24 15.56 3.47
C GLY A 148 7.47 15.22 4.95
N ASP A 149 7.03 16.09 5.84
CA ASP A 149 7.10 15.93 7.29
C ASP A 149 5.85 15.31 7.93
N ARG A 150 4.87 14.85 7.12
CA ARG A 150 3.65 14.19 7.58
C ARG A 150 3.77 12.69 7.45
N ASP A 151 3.77 12.00 8.59
CA ASP A 151 3.75 10.54 8.69
C ASP A 151 2.34 9.96 8.49
N LEU A 152 2.21 8.64 8.43
CA LEU A 152 0.92 7.96 8.20
C LEU A 152 -0.12 8.19 9.30
N ASP A 153 0.28 8.68 10.48
CA ASP A 153 -0.61 9.03 11.59
C ASP A 153 -1.17 10.47 11.51
N ASP A 154 -0.73 11.27 10.52
CA ASP A 154 -1.33 12.57 10.22
C ASP A 154 -2.86 12.45 10.07
N PRO A 155 -3.65 13.36 10.65
CA PRO A 155 -5.12 13.28 10.60
C PRO A 155 -5.72 13.20 9.20
N GLY A 156 -5.14 13.90 8.22
CA GLY A 156 -5.58 13.82 6.82
C GLY A 156 -5.29 12.45 6.20
N ILE A 157 -4.08 11.93 6.43
CA ILE A 157 -3.66 10.62 5.90
C ILE A 157 -4.46 9.49 6.59
N THR A 158 -4.69 9.56 7.89
CA THR A 158 -5.57 8.60 8.58
C THR A 158 -7.02 8.67 8.08
N GLY A 159 -7.49 9.87 7.70
CA GLY A 159 -8.77 10.06 7.01
C GLY A 159 -8.83 9.35 5.66
N PHE A 160 -7.76 9.41 4.86
CA PHE A 160 -7.61 8.67 3.62
C PHE A 160 -7.57 7.15 3.86
N LEU A 161 -6.82 6.66 4.86
CA LEU A 161 -6.82 5.25 5.23
C LEU A 161 -8.22 4.75 5.64
N ALA A 162 -8.95 5.56 6.40
CA ALA A 162 -10.34 5.26 6.75
C ALA A 162 -11.26 5.27 5.51
N HIS A 163 -11.00 6.12 4.52
CA HIS A 163 -11.71 6.10 3.24
C HIS A 163 -11.45 4.79 2.47
N CYS A 164 -10.20 4.35 2.36
CA CYS A 164 -9.86 3.07 1.75
C CYS A 164 -10.59 1.90 2.42
N ALA A 165 -10.67 1.90 3.77
CA ALA A 165 -11.45 0.90 4.50
C ALA A 165 -12.93 0.89 4.11
N ARG A 166 -13.56 2.08 3.96
CA ARG A 166 -14.97 2.21 3.59
C ARG A 166 -15.28 1.73 2.17
N ILE A 167 -14.39 1.99 1.21
CA ILE A 167 -14.57 1.54 -0.18
C ILE A 167 -14.02 0.13 -0.40
N GLY A 168 -13.48 -0.51 0.64
CA GLY A 168 -12.93 -1.87 0.57
C GLY A 168 -11.67 -2.00 -0.28
N LEU A 169 -10.88 -0.92 -0.42
CA LEU A 169 -9.65 -0.90 -1.20
C LEU A 169 -8.44 -1.19 -0.28
N PRO A 170 -7.72 -2.33 -0.45
CA PRO A 170 -6.52 -2.64 0.31
C PRO A 170 -5.41 -1.61 0.06
N VAL A 171 -4.58 -1.38 1.09
CA VAL A 171 -3.47 -0.44 1.05
C VAL A 171 -2.14 -1.18 1.20
N LEU A 172 -1.20 -0.94 0.28
CA LEU A 172 0.18 -1.37 0.36
C LEU A 172 1.05 -0.13 0.65
N ALA A 173 1.72 -0.09 1.80
CA ALA A 173 2.61 0.99 2.21
C ALA A 173 4.07 0.61 1.95
N HIS A 174 4.79 1.47 1.23
CA HIS A 174 6.15 1.23 0.78
C HIS A 174 7.03 2.46 1.04
N PRO A 175 8.24 2.30 1.58
CA PRO A 175 9.16 3.42 1.78
C PRO A 175 9.59 4.03 0.45
N TRP A 176 9.62 5.35 0.35
CA TRP A 176 9.97 6.08 -0.88
C TRP A 176 11.08 7.12 -0.70
N ASP A 177 11.08 7.84 0.41
CA ASP A 177 12.14 8.76 0.83
C ASP A 177 12.66 8.31 2.19
N MET A 178 13.96 8.01 2.29
CA MET A 178 14.53 7.25 3.40
C MET A 178 15.08 8.17 4.46
N LEU A 179 14.67 7.95 5.71
CA LEU A 179 15.16 8.63 6.90
C LEU A 179 16.71 8.65 6.94
N GLY A 180 17.29 9.85 7.03
CA GLY A 180 18.73 10.02 7.18
C GLY A 180 19.55 9.75 5.91
N ALA A 181 18.94 9.83 4.72
CA ALA A 181 19.60 9.60 3.43
C ALA A 181 20.85 10.47 3.24
N GLU A 182 20.87 11.68 3.80
CA GLU A 182 22.02 12.62 3.76
C GLU A 182 23.29 12.07 4.43
N ARG A 183 23.15 11.10 5.34
CA ARG A 183 24.25 10.40 6.02
C ARG A 183 24.66 9.10 5.34
N MET A 184 23.84 8.59 4.41
CA MET A 184 23.97 7.25 3.82
C MET A 184 24.42 7.33 2.36
N ARG A 185 25.59 7.95 2.10
CA ARG A 185 26.07 8.34 0.78
C ARG A 185 26.68 7.20 -0.07
N GLY A 186 26.81 6.00 0.46
CA GLY A 186 27.45 4.89 -0.25
C GLY A 186 26.86 3.54 0.07
N HIS A 187 27.30 2.50 -0.64
CA HIS A 187 27.00 1.10 -0.37
C HIS A 187 25.48 0.77 -0.32
N MET A 188 24.66 1.54 -1.02
CA MET A 188 23.18 1.41 -0.99
C MET A 188 22.58 1.51 0.43
N LEU A 189 23.25 2.17 1.37
CA LEU A 189 22.77 2.29 2.76
C LEU A 189 21.35 2.86 2.91
N PRO A 190 20.84 3.78 2.05
CA PRO A 190 19.45 4.18 2.11
C PRO A 190 18.49 2.98 2.01
N TRP A 191 18.76 2.03 1.10
CA TRP A 191 17.95 0.81 0.93
C TRP A 191 18.20 -0.25 1.99
N LEU A 192 19.44 -0.37 2.50
CA LEU A 192 19.81 -1.40 3.46
C LEU A 192 19.50 -1.03 4.92
N SER A 193 19.43 0.24 5.25
CA SER A 193 19.26 0.75 6.62
C SER A 193 18.11 1.75 6.72
N GLY A 194 18.06 2.76 5.84
CA GLY A 194 17.04 3.80 5.87
C GLY A 194 15.65 3.25 5.59
N MET A 195 15.51 2.45 4.56
CA MET A 195 14.25 1.86 4.14
C MET A 195 13.58 1.00 5.24
N PRO A 196 14.27 0.06 5.92
CA PRO A 196 13.70 -0.66 7.06
C PRO A 196 13.37 0.24 8.26
N ALA A 197 14.17 1.29 8.50
CA ALA A 197 13.91 2.24 9.58
C ALA A 197 12.66 3.08 9.30
N GLU A 198 12.46 3.51 8.05
CA GLU A 198 11.30 4.27 7.60
C GLU A 198 10.00 3.49 7.81
N THR A 199 9.98 2.22 7.39
CA THR A 199 8.81 1.35 7.57
C THR A 199 8.49 1.14 9.05
N GLN A 200 9.50 0.91 9.89
CA GLN A 200 9.31 0.80 11.34
C GLN A 200 8.75 2.09 11.95
N LEU A 201 9.25 3.26 11.54
CA LEU A 201 8.76 4.57 12.01
C LEU A 201 7.27 4.69 11.74
N SER A 202 6.83 4.40 10.51
CA SER A 202 5.41 4.46 10.12
C SER A 202 4.53 3.54 10.94
N ILE A 203 4.95 2.28 11.18
CA ILE A 203 4.19 1.32 12.00
C ILE A 203 4.07 1.83 13.44
N LEU A 204 5.18 2.29 14.04
CA LEU A 204 5.17 2.81 15.41
C LEU A 204 4.39 4.12 15.53
N GLY A 205 4.44 5.00 14.53
CA GLY A 205 3.63 6.21 14.45
C GLY A 205 2.15 5.88 14.56
N LEU A 206 1.64 4.99 13.70
CA LEU A 206 0.23 4.56 13.73
C LEU A 206 -0.19 3.92 15.06
N MET A 207 0.69 3.16 15.72
CA MET A 207 0.40 2.53 17.00
C MET A 207 0.37 3.55 18.14
N LEU A 208 1.42 4.35 18.27
CA LEU A 208 1.66 5.18 19.45
C LEU A 208 0.86 6.49 19.43
N SER A 209 0.45 6.98 18.26
CA SER A 209 -0.48 8.12 18.13
C SER A 209 -1.96 7.76 18.35
N GLY A 210 -2.27 6.47 18.56
CA GLY A 210 -3.64 5.99 18.64
C GLY A 210 -4.39 6.06 17.29
N ALA A 211 -3.70 6.16 16.15
CA ALA A 211 -4.31 6.19 14.83
C ALA A 211 -5.14 4.93 14.56
N PHE A 212 -4.69 3.76 14.99
CA PHE A 212 -5.44 2.52 14.83
C PHE A 212 -6.76 2.46 15.60
N GLU A 213 -6.97 3.32 16.61
CA GLU A 213 -8.28 3.46 17.27
C GLU A 213 -9.27 4.26 16.42
N ARG A 214 -8.76 5.13 15.54
CA ARG A 214 -9.57 6.00 14.67
C ARG A 214 -9.82 5.38 13.29
N ILE A 215 -8.89 4.57 12.80
CA ILE A 215 -9.01 3.88 11.51
C ILE A 215 -9.90 2.64 11.69
N PRO A 216 -10.91 2.42 10.82
CA PRO A 216 -11.75 1.22 10.90
C PRO A 216 -10.95 -0.08 10.89
N ALA A 217 -11.32 -1.06 11.71
CA ALA A 217 -10.67 -2.36 11.79
C ALA A 217 -10.79 -3.18 10.48
N SER A 218 -11.69 -2.78 9.58
CA SER A 218 -11.84 -3.37 8.24
C SER A 218 -10.76 -2.94 7.25
N LEU A 219 -9.88 -1.98 7.62
CA LEU A 219 -8.75 -1.60 6.77
C LEU A 219 -7.83 -2.81 6.55
N ARG A 220 -7.57 -3.12 5.30
CA ARG A 220 -6.55 -4.08 4.89
C ARG A 220 -5.29 -3.30 4.53
N LEU A 221 -4.35 -3.25 5.46
CA LEU A 221 -3.07 -2.54 5.33
C LEU A 221 -1.93 -3.54 5.33
N CYS A 222 -0.98 -3.40 4.42
CA CYS A 222 0.23 -4.20 4.35
C CYS A 222 1.45 -3.29 4.26
N PHE A 223 2.48 -3.54 5.05
CA PHE A 223 3.78 -2.90 4.94
C PHE A 223 4.76 -3.78 4.21
N CYS A 224 5.49 -3.19 3.26
CA CYS A 224 6.53 -3.86 2.51
C CYS A 224 7.78 -4.18 3.34
N HIS A 225 8.65 -5.06 2.81
CA HIS A 225 9.94 -5.45 3.39
C HIS A 225 9.82 -6.01 4.82
N GLY A 226 8.82 -6.88 5.04
CA GLY A 226 8.60 -7.52 6.34
C GLY A 226 8.25 -6.54 7.47
N GLY A 227 7.73 -5.34 7.14
CA GLY A 227 7.55 -4.28 8.14
C GLY A 227 8.86 -3.66 8.61
N GLY A 228 9.94 -3.78 7.81
CA GLY A 228 11.24 -3.23 8.10
C GLY A 228 11.89 -3.86 9.35
N SER A 229 12.29 -3.04 10.32
CA SER A 229 12.91 -3.50 11.56
C SER A 229 11.89 -3.75 12.68
N PHE A 230 10.59 -3.59 12.42
CA PHE A 230 9.53 -3.58 13.44
C PHE A 230 9.51 -4.84 14.31
N ALA A 231 9.49 -6.03 13.69
CA ALA A 231 9.35 -7.28 14.44
C ALA A 231 10.50 -7.49 15.45
N PHE A 232 11.73 -7.15 15.06
CA PHE A 232 12.89 -7.24 15.95
C PHE A 232 12.84 -6.22 17.10
N LEU A 233 12.26 -5.04 16.88
CA LEU A 233 12.26 -3.94 17.84
C LEU A 233 10.93 -3.76 18.60
N LEU A 234 9.93 -4.61 18.34
CA LEU A 234 8.65 -4.57 19.04
C LEU A 234 8.81 -4.59 20.57
N GLY A 235 9.66 -5.48 21.09
CA GLY A 235 9.92 -5.57 22.53
C GLY A 235 10.50 -4.28 23.13
N ARG A 236 11.26 -3.48 22.35
CA ARG A 236 11.72 -2.17 22.79
C ARG A 236 10.57 -1.16 22.90
N ALA A 237 9.66 -1.15 21.92
CA ALA A 237 8.49 -0.28 21.94
C ALA A 237 7.53 -0.65 23.08
N GLU A 238 7.30 -1.95 23.28
CA GLU A 238 6.50 -2.50 24.38
C GLU A 238 7.05 -2.09 25.75
N ASN A 239 8.34 -2.27 25.97
CA ASN A 239 9.00 -1.84 27.21
C ASN A 239 8.91 -0.34 27.44
N ALA A 240 9.04 0.46 26.39
CA ALA A 240 8.91 1.92 26.49
C ALA A 240 7.47 2.34 26.84
N TRP A 241 6.45 1.69 26.24
CA TRP A 241 5.04 1.95 26.53
C TRP A 241 4.71 1.68 28.00
N HIS A 242 5.21 0.58 28.57
CA HIS A 242 4.95 0.25 29.97
C HIS A 242 5.68 1.17 30.98
N ASN A 243 6.80 1.76 30.60
CA ASN A 243 7.68 2.47 31.53
C ASN A 243 7.77 4.00 31.31
N ARG A 244 7.12 4.55 30.25
CA ARG A 244 7.23 5.97 29.93
C ARG A 244 5.86 6.54 29.55
N ASP A 245 5.35 7.44 30.39
CA ASP A 245 4.03 8.07 30.17
C ASP A 245 3.94 8.78 28.80
N ILE A 246 5.01 9.44 28.37
CA ILE A 246 5.05 10.10 27.06
C ILE A 246 4.83 9.14 25.89
N VAL A 247 5.19 7.86 26.01
CA VAL A 247 5.05 6.87 24.94
C VAL A 247 3.61 6.35 24.86
N ARG A 248 2.90 6.28 25.98
CA ARG A 248 1.50 5.80 26.05
C ARG A 248 0.45 6.91 26.07
N ALA A 249 0.87 8.16 25.93
CA ALA A 249 -0.04 9.32 26.09
C ALA A 249 -1.27 9.27 25.19
N ASP A 250 -1.07 8.86 23.93
CA ASP A 250 -2.10 8.85 22.90
C ASP A 250 -2.55 7.42 22.49
N SER A 251 -1.84 6.38 22.97
CA SER A 251 -2.14 4.98 22.67
C SER A 251 -2.71 4.27 23.91
N PRO A 252 -4.01 3.90 23.90
CA PRO A 252 -4.64 3.25 25.06
C PRO A 252 -4.21 1.80 25.28
N ARG A 253 -3.59 1.19 24.27
CA ARG A 253 -3.13 -0.21 24.29
C ARG A 253 -1.64 -0.31 23.99
N PRO A 254 -0.94 -1.33 24.49
CA PRO A 254 0.46 -1.54 24.18
C PRO A 254 0.66 -1.89 22.70
N PRO A 255 1.85 -1.68 22.12
CA PRO A 255 2.13 -1.92 20.70
C PRO A 255 1.76 -3.33 20.23
N SER A 256 2.01 -4.36 21.02
CA SER A 256 1.66 -5.74 20.69
C SER A 256 0.17 -5.99 20.47
N ALA A 257 -0.71 -5.15 21.04
CA ALA A 257 -2.16 -5.25 20.87
C ALA A 257 -2.66 -4.75 19.51
N TYR A 258 -1.78 -4.22 18.66
CA TYR A 258 -2.12 -3.70 17.32
C TYR A 258 -1.58 -4.56 16.17
N ILE A 259 -0.91 -5.68 16.45
CA ILE A 259 -0.32 -6.55 15.42
C ILE A 259 -1.38 -7.07 14.43
N ASP A 260 -2.60 -7.27 14.89
CA ASP A 260 -3.72 -7.73 14.07
C ASP A 260 -4.29 -6.66 13.13
N ARG A 261 -3.80 -5.40 13.22
CA ARG A 261 -4.30 -4.27 12.42
C ARG A 261 -3.65 -4.16 11.05
N PHE A 262 -2.59 -4.89 10.77
CA PHE A 262 -1.88 -4.83 9.49
C PHE A 262 -1.24 -6.18 9.12
N HIS A 263 -0.82 -6.27 7.88
CA HIS A 263 -0.04 -7.36 7.31
C HIS A 263 1.35 -6.86 6.96
N VAL A 264 2.25 -7.79 6.71
CA VAL A 264 3.58 -7.52 6.16
C VAL A 264 3.87 -8.51 5.03
N ASP A 265 4.80 -8.16 4.14
CA ASP A 265 5.30 -9.12 3.17
C ASP A 265 6.48 -9.95 3.70
N SER A 266 6.94 -10.92 2.92
CA SER A 266 8.03 -11.83 3.27
C SER A 266 9.41 -11.38 2.74
N ALA A 267 9.55 -10.14 2.24
CA ALA A 267 10.79 -9.65 1.63
C ALA A 267 11.87 -9.33 2.68
N VAL A 268 12.26 -10.33 3.46
CA VAL A 268 13.31 -10.26 4.48
C VAL A 268 14.56 -11.10 4.11
N PHE A 269 14.48 -11.89 3.03
CA PHE A 269 15.58 -12.58 2.34
C PHE A 269 16.42 -13.58 3.19
N ASP A 270 15.99 -13.88 4.43
CA ASP A 270 16.60 -14.87 5.31
C ASP A 270 15.52 -15.70 6.01
N PRO A 271 15.55 -17.05 5.93
CA PRO A 271 14.54 -17.91 6.55
C PRO A 271 14.45 -17.76 8.09
N ARG A 272 15.53 -17.35 8.77
CA ARG A 272 15.52 -17.12 10.23
C ARG A 272 14.87 -15.79 10.56
N ALA A 273 15.10 -14.76 9.76
CA ALA A 273 14.41 -13.47 9.89
C ALA A 273 12.90 -13.64 9.61
N LEU A 274 12.55 -14.44 8.60
CA LEU A 274 11.15 -14.78 8.31
C LEU A 274 10.51 -15.56 9.47
N ARG A 275 11.23 -16.49 10.11
CA ARG A 275 10.71 -17.21 11.28
C ARG A 275 10.40 -16.26 12.43
N LEU A 276 11.32 -15.34 12.76
CA LEU A 276 11.06 -14.31 13.75
C LEU A 276 9.84 -13.44 13.40
N LEU A 277 9.74 -13.03 12.11
CA LEU A 277 8.62 -12.23 11.63
C LEU A 277 7.29 -12.96 11.82
N ILE A 278 7.22 -14.25 11.49
CA ILE A 278 6.02 -15.08 11.68
C ILE A 278 5.72 -15.29 13.18
N ASP A 279 6.73 -15.50 14.02
CA ASP A 279 6.55 -15.65 15.45
C ASP A 279 5.96 -14.39 16.11
N VAL A 280 6.27 -13.21 15.57
CA VAL A 280 5.75 -11.93 16.05
C VAL A 280 4.38 -11.61 15.47
N MET A 281 4.20 -11.78 14.15
CA MET A 281 3.01 -11.31 13.43
C MET A 281 1.88 -12.35 13.40
N GLY A 282 2.20 -13.63 13.52
CA GLY A 282 1.29 -14.72 13.18
C GLY A 282 1.32 -15.08 11.69
N THR A 283 1.03 -16.35 11.39
CA THR A 283 1.09 -16.91 10.05
C THR A 283 0.13 -16.20 9.07
N GLU A 284 -1.04 -15.76 9.56
CA GLU A 284 -2.10 -15.13 8.77
C GLU A 284 -1.77 -13.69 8.35
N ARG A 285 -0.71 -13.10 8.90
CA ARG A 285 -0.35 -11.68 8.67
C ARG A 285 0.85 -11.51 7.76
N VAL A 286 1.46 -12.60 7.28
CA VAL A 286 2.63 -12.55 6.38
C VAL A 286 2.22 -13.06 5.01
N MET A 287 2.56 -12.32 3.95
CA MET A 287 2.26 -12.63 2.56
C MET A 287 3.53 -12.68 1.73
N LEU A 288 3.58 -13.49 0.67
CA LEU A 288 4.72 -13.47 -0.25
C LEU A 288 4.85 -12.09 -0.91
N GLY A 289 6.01 -11.45 -0.77
CA GLY A 289 6.43 -10.27 -1.52
C GLY A 289 7.84 -10.46 -2.04
N THR A 290 8.06 -10.19 -3.33
CA THR A 290 9.36 -10.44 -3.98
C THR A 290 10.17 -9.19 -4.25
N ASP A 291 9.55 -8.02 -4.30
CA ASP A 291 10.15 -6.75 -4.77
C ASP A 291 10.63 -6.84 -6.25
N TYR A 292 9.92 -7.67 -7.06
CA TYR A 292 10.21 -7.85 -8.49
C TYR A 292 10.00 -6.54 -9.27
N PRO A 293 10.84 -6.18 -10.24
CA PRO A 293 12.01 -6.91 -10.75
C PRO A 293 13.34 -6.35 -10.23
N PHE A 294 13.37 -5.70 -9.10
CA PHE A 294 14.57 -5.03 -8.61
C PHE A 294 15.70 -6.02 -8.22
N PRO A 295 16.99 -5.58 -8.37
CA PRO A 295 18.13 -6.43 -8.02
C PRO A 295 18.16 -6.91 -6.57
N LEU A 296 17.59 -6.12 -5.63
CA LEU A 296 17.47 -6.51 -4.22
C LEU A 296 16.31 -7.47 -3.96
N GLY A 297 15.39 -7.65 -4.91
CA GLY A 297 14.24 -8.54 -4.78
C GLY A 297 14.61 -10.03 -4.71
N GLU A 298 13.67 -10.84 -4.24
CA GLU A 298 13.82 -12.29 -4.13
C GLU A 298 13.92 -12.93 -5.52
N LYS A 299 15.01 -13.67 -5.79
CA LYS A 299 15.27 -14.26 -7.11
C LYS A 299 14.58 -15.61 -7.33
N ASP A 300 14.28 -16.34 -6.26
CA ASP A 300 13.47 -17.56 -6.25
C ASP A 300 12.15 -17.24 -5.50
N PRO A 301 11.09 -16.80 -6.20
CA PRO A 301 9.86 -16.34 -5.55
C PRO A 301 9.31 -17.36 -4.55
N GLY A 302 9.24 -16.98 -3.26
CA GLY A 302 8.83 -17.85 -2.16
C GLY A 302 9.89 -18.85 -1.68
N GLY A 303 11.13 -18.77 -2.17
CA GLY A 303 12.24 -19.59 -1.70
C GLY A 303 12.51 -19.43 -0.22
N THR A 304 12.47 -18.19 0.28
CA THR A 304 12.61 -17.87 1.70
C THR A 304 11.50 -18.53 2.54
N ILE A 305 10.25 -18.53 2.06
CA ILE A 305 9.12 -19.20 2.72
C ILE A 305 9.32 -20.72 2.71
N ARG A 306 9.69 -21.30 1.58
CA ARG A 306 9.91 -22.74 1.47
C ARG A 306 11.05 -23.24 2.39
N ALA A 307 12.09 -22.41 2.55
CA ALA A 307 13.24 -22.71 3.43
C ALA A 307 13.01 -22.35 4.91
N CYS A 308 11.92 -21.68 5.27
CA CYS A 308 11.64 -21.26 6.64
C CYS A 308 11.39 -22.48 7.53
N PRO A 309 12.15 -22.60 8.64
CA PRO A 309 12.01 -23.76 9.55
C PRO A 309 10.69 -23.71 10.34
N GLY A 310 10.17 -24.89 10.69
CA GLY A 310 9.03 -25.03 11.59
C GLY A 310 7.67 -24.66 10.99
N LEU A 311 7.58 -24.44 9.69
CA LEU A 311 6.31 -24.28 8.98
C LEU A 311 5.79 -25.65 8.54
N ASP A 312 4.50 -25.89 8.71
CA ASP A 312 3.82 -27.00 8.05
C ASP A 312 3.36 -26.63 6.63
N ASP A 313 2.77 -27.57 5.90
CA ASP A 313 2.34 -27.34 4.50
C ASP A 313 1.15 -26.38 4.42
N GLY A 314 0.27 -26.37 5.44
CA GLY A 314 -0.85 -25.45 5.53
C GLY A 314 -0.38 -24.00 5.74
N GLU A 315 0.55 -23.79 6.66
CA GLU A 315 1.17 -22.50 6.92
C GLU A 315 1.93 -21.97 5.69
N ARG A 316 2.73 -22.83 5.03
CA ARG A 316 3.36 -22.46 3.75
C ARG A 316 2.34 -22.04 2.69
N ALA A 317 1.21 -22.76 2.63
CA ALA A 317 0.14 -22.45 1.70
C ALA A 317 -0.49 -21.08 1.98
N LEU A 318 -0.67 -20.72 3.25
CA LEU A 318 -1.16 -19.39 3.64
C LEU A 318 -0.18 -18.30 3.20
N LEU A 319 1.11 -18.42 3.55
CA LEU A 319 2.12 -17.43 3.21
C LEU A 319 2.32 -17.26 1.70
N LEU A 320 2.36 -18.37 0.95
CA LEU A 320 2.61 -18.34 -0.50
C LEU A 320 1.45 -17.79 -1.32
N GLY A 321 0.21 -17.74 -0.77
CA GLY A 321 -0.90 -17.21 -1.56
C GLY A 321 -2.22 -17.09 -0.81
N GLY A 322 -2.51 -17.94 0.17
CA GLY A 322 -3.80 -17.93 0.87
C GLY A 322 -4.12 -16.58 1.50
N ASN A 323 -3.16 -15.99 2.22
CA ASN A 323 -3.31 -14.68 2.87
C ASN A 323 -3.49 -13.56 1.84
N ALA A 324 -2.71 -13.58 0.76
CA ALA A 324 -2.80 -12.59 -0.31
C ALA A 324 -4.16 -12.65 -1.06
N MET A 325 -4.67 -13.85 -1.31
CA MET A 325 -6.02 -14.03 -1.90
C MET A 325 -7.10 -13.43 -0.99
N ALA A 326 -7.00 -13.64 0.33
CA ALA A 326 -7.92 -13.05 1.30
C ALA A 326 -7.76 -11.52 1.39
N PHE A 327 -6.51 -11.04 1.35
CA PHE A 327 -6.19 -9.61 1.40
C PHE A 327 -6.76 -8.84 0.20
N PHE A 328 -6.71 -9.38 -1.02
CA PHE A 328 -7.25 -8.76 -2.24
C PHE A 328 -8.66 -9.20 -2.59
N ALA A 329 -9.31 -10.03 -1.77
CA ALA A 329 -10.71 -10.42 -2.02
C ALA A 329 -11.59 -9.17 -2.08
N PRO A 330 -12.61 -9.14 -2.96
CA PRO A 330 -13.61 -8.07 -2.92
C PRO A 330 -14.20 -7.93 -1.52
N ALA A 331 -14.38 -6.70 -1.05
CA ALA A 331 -15.12 -6.49 0.18
C ALA A 331 -16.53 -7.11 0.05
N PRO A 332 -17.08 -7.75 1.10
CA PRO A 332 -18.46 -8.16 1.09
C PRO A 332 -19.32 -6.96 0.71
N ALA A 333 -20.29 -7.15 -0.20
CA ALA A 333 -21.19 -6.06 -0.56
C ALA A 333 -21.78 -5.46 0.72
N ALA A 334 -21.63 -4.14 0.91
CA ALA A 334 -22.21 -3.46 2.05
C ALA A 334 -23.71 -3.82 2.07
N ALA A 335 -24.20 -4.28 3.23
CA ALA A 335 -25.63 -4.45 3.41
C ALA A 335 -26.32 -3.11 3.05
N PRO A 336 -27.41 -3.14 2.24
CA PRO A 336 -28.10 -1.91 1.90
C PRO A 336 -28.43 -1.16 3.18
N ALA A 337 -28.14 0.14 3.21
CA ALA A 337 -28.50 0.99 4.33
C ALA A 337 -29.99 0.78 4.62
N PRO A 338 -30.39 0.64 5.90
CA PRO A 338 -31.80 0.51 6.23
C PRO A 338 -32.55 1.69 5.62
N THR A 339 -33.54 1.39 4.78
CA THR A 339 -34.41 2.41 4.20
C THR A 339 -34.99 3.23 5.36
N PRO A 340 -34.86 4.58 5.37
CA PRO A 340 -35.48 5.38 6.40
C PRO A 340 -36.95 4.99 6.43
N ALA A 341 -37.47 4.63 7.61
CA ALA A 341 -38.88 4.45 7.81
C ALA A 341 -39.58 5.75 7.42
N LEU A 342 -40.49 5.68 6.43
CA LEU A 342 -41.36 6.78 6.11
C LEU A 342 -42.23 6.96 7.36
N ASP A 343 -41.97 8.04 8.13
CA ASP A 343 -42.88 8.48 9.18
C ASP A 343 -44.23 8.70 8.54
N SER A 344 -45.20 7.86 8.91
CA SER A 344 -46.60 8.05 8.54
C SER A 344 -47.05 9.35 9.19
N GLU A 345 -47.16 10.44 8.40
CA GLU A 345 -47.77 11.66 8.81
C GLU A 345 -49.18 11.35 9.36
N THR A 346 -49.36 11.55 10.66
CA THR A 346 -50.66 11.63 11.29
C THR A 346 -51.40 12.82 10.69
N VAL A 347 -52.39 12.51 9.87
CA VAL A 347 -53.35 13.51 9.39
C VAL A 347 -54.03 14.12 10.62
N GLY A 348 -53.57 15.29 11.00
CA GLY A 348 -54.19 16.11 12.04
C GLY A 348 -55.50 16.67 11.54
N THR A 349 -56.62 16.22 12.14
CA THR A 349 -57.95 16.83 11.97
C THR A 349 -57.91 18.27 12.51
N GLY A 350 -58.08 19.26 11.60
CA GLY A 350 -58.13 20.67 11.92
C GLY A 350 -59.38 21.01 12.76
N PRO A 351 -59.33 22.08 13.56
CA PRO A 351 -60.45 22.48 14.39
C PRO A 351 -61.58 23.11 13.57
N VAL A 352 -62.81 22.63 13.84
CA VAL A 352 -64.08 23.19 13.35
C VAL A 352 -64.30 24.53 13.99
N TYR A 353 -64.34 25.58 13.19
CA TYR A 353 -64.84 26.92 13.67
C TYR A 353 -66.39 26.91 13.80
N ALA A 354 -66.91 27.14 15.01
CA ALA A 354 -68.30 27.42 15.24
C ALA A 354 -68.55 28.93 15.10
N GLU A 355 -69.41 29.29 14.16
CA GLU A 355 -69.96 30.61 14.05
C GLU A 355 -70.91 30.87 15.23
N GLY A 356 -70.89 32.06 15.86
CA GLY A 356 -71.80 32.51 16.90
C GLY A 356 -71.80 34.03 16.99
N GLY A 357 -72.79 34.62 16.44
CA GLY A 357 -73.49 35.85 16.32
C GLY A 357 -73.27 36.92 17.37
N ALA A 358 -73.44 38.13 16.87
CA ALA A 358 -73.49 39.41 17.56
C ALA A 358 -74.82 39.56 18.40
N PRO A 359 -74.95 40.61 19.21
CA PRO A 359 -75.16 41.97 18.75
C PRO A 359 -74.10 43.01 19.15
#